data_1e8d7aa658e586173ae08c5bcf6464c2
#
_entry.id   1e8d7aa658e586173ae08c5bcf6464c2
#
_cell.length_a   1.000
_cell.length_b   1.000
_cell.length_c   1.000
_cell.angle_alpha   90.00
_cell.angle_beta   90.00
_cell.angle_gamma   90.00
#
_symmetry.space_group_name_H-M   'P 1'
#
loop_
_entity.id
_entity.type
_entity.pdbx_description
1 polymer ?
#
loop_
_entity_poly.entity_id
_entity_poly.type
_entity_poly.pdbx_seq_one_letter_code
_entity_poly.pdbx_strand_id
1 'polypeptide(L)'
;TIEAKAVIVATGGASGLYKPNNPGFSRHKMWYPPFNTGAGYAMGIKAGAEMTTFEMRFIALRCKDTIAPTGTLAQGVGAKQVNSLGEVYETKYGLTTSERVYGTVNENIEGRGPCYLRTEGISHEQDEDLKKAYLNMAPSQTLKWIESGKNPSEQNVEIEGTEPYIVGGHTASGYWIDTERRTTVKGLYAAGDVAGGAPQKYVTGALAEGEIAGLTVLKDIKNFKAEELSENDVENHKNEVLKFLNGENSRFTTEQIEEAMQTVMDSYAGGIKTNYRFNEKQLKIADEKIKQLYSLSENLVASDFQELMYIYELRERLVVCRSVIAHLKARKETRWHSFAENLDYPEKDNENWNKYVNSKLENGEIKIILRDIVEGGTTYEHNN
;
A
#
# COMPACT_ATOMS: atom_id res chain seq x y z
N THR A 1 -10.54 20.22 16.67
CA THR A 1 -11.53 19.16 16.98
C THR A 1 -12.78 19.39 16.14
N ILE A 2 -13.36 18.33 15.59
CA ILE A 2 -14.60 18.36 14.82
C ILE A 2 -15.55 17.34 15.45
N GLU A 3 -16.73 17.79 15.84
CA GLU A 3 -17.82 16.90 16.28
C GLU A 3 -18.65 16.49 15.09
N ALA A 4 -18.85 15.18 14.91
CA ALA A 4 -19.63 14.65 13.81
C ALA A 4 -20.42 13.41 14.26
N LYS A 5 -21.65 13.26 13.74
CA LYS A 5 -22.46 12.05 13.98
C LYS A 5 -21.95 10.84 13.21
N ALA A 6 -21.25 11.07 12.10
CA ALA A 6 -20.70 10.04 11.25
C ALA A 6 -19.40 10.54 10.58
N VAL A 7 -18.50 9.62 10.31
CA VAL A 7 -17.23 9.88 9.61
C VAL A 7 -17.11 8.92 8.44
N ILE A 8 -16.86 9.45 7.24
CA ILE A 8 -16.51 8.64 6.07
C ILE A 8 -15.03 8.79 5.83
N VAL A 9 -14.28 7.68 5.89
CA VAL A 9 -12.86 7.63 5.56
C VAL A 9 -12.71 7.35 4.06
N ALA A 10 -12.09 8.28 3.33
CA ALA A 10 -11.84 8.18 1.89
C ALA A 10 -10.41 8.67 1.56
N THR A 11 -9.44 8.23 2.36
CA THR A 11 -8.06 8.76 2.40
C THR A 11 -7.10 8.07 1.44
N GLY A 12 -7.56 7.11 0.65
CA GLY A 12 -6.69 6.32 -0.22
C GLY A 12 -5.85 5.29 0.54
N GLY A 13 -4.80 4.80 -0.11
CA GLY A 13 -3.92 3.77 0.42
C GLY A 13 -2.78 4.30 1.30
N ALA A 14 -1.76 3.45 1.52
CA ALA A 14 -0.56 3.78 2.28
C ALA A 14 0.71 3.51 1.47
N SER A 15 1.55 4.53 1.34
CA SER A 15 2.87 4.49 0.72
C SER A 15 4.00 4.74 1.72
N GLY A 16 5.24 4.51 1.30
CA GLY A 16 6.41 4.78 2.14
C GLY A 16 6.59 3.83 3.31
N LEU A 17 5.93 2.66 3.28
CA LEU A 17 6.11 1.61 4.27
C LEU A 17 7.41 0.81 4.03
N TYR A 18 7.79 0.66 2.78
CA TYR A 18 8.98 -0.06 2.31
C TYR A 18 9.96 0.90 1.65
N LYS A 19 11.23 0.50 1.61
CA LYS A 19 12.27 1.31 0.97
C LYS A 19 12.08 1.29 -0.55
N PRO A 20 11.93 2.46 -1.20
CA PRO A 20 11.89 2.52 -2.66
C PRO A 20 13.27 2.21 -3.26
N ASN A 21 13.28 1.65 -4.47
CA ASN A 21 14.52 1.31 -5.19
C ASN A 21 14.94 2.36 -6.23
N ASN A 22 14.31 3.53 -6.23
CA ASN A 22 14.76 4.62 -7.10
C ASN A 22 16.11 5.20 -6.64
N PRO A 23 16.99 5.60 -7.60
CA PRO A 23 18.22 6.30 -7.27
C PRO A 23 17.97 7.57 -6.47
N GLY A 24 18.71 7.73 -5.38
CA GLY A 24 18.54 8.84 -4.45
C GLY A 24 17.19 8.76 -3.74
N PHE A 25 17.22 8.16 -2.56
CA PHE A 25 16.06 8.09 -1.67
C PHE A 25 15.41 9.46 -1.52
N SER A 26 14.11 9.53 -1.74
CA SER A 26 13.33 10.75 -1.57
C SER A 26 11.86 10.37 -1.41
N ARG A 27 11.16 11.08 -0.54
CA ARG A 27 9.69 10.98 -0.40
C ARG A 27 8.95 11.17 -1.72
N HIS A 28 9.56 11.85 -2.69
CA HIS A 28 8.96 12.16 -3.99
C HIS A 28 9.28 11.14 -5.09
N LYS A 29 10.09 10.11 -4.80
CA LYS A 29 10.49 9.08 -5.77
C LYS A 29 9.83 7.73 -5.52
N MET A 30 8.63 7.72 -4.99
CA MET A 30 7.76 6.56 -4.84
C MET A 30 6.75 6.51 -5.98
N TRP A 31 6.33 5.30 -6.36
CA TRP A 31 5.31 5.14 -7.41
C TRP A 31 3.94 5.66 -6.96
N TYR A 32 3.52 5.36 -5.73
CA TYR A 32 2.26 5.84 -5.15
C TYR A 32 2.48 7.21 -4.49
N PRO A 33 1.46 8.09 -4.44
CA PRO A 33 1.63 9.43 -3.88
C PRO A 33 2.24 9.41 -2.48
N PRO A 34 3.35 10.13 -2.24
CA PRO A 34 4.08 10.07 -0.97
C PRO A 34 3.31 10.66 0.22
N PHE A 35 2.28 11.46 -0.05
CA PHE A 35 1.41 12.06 0.97
C PHE A 35 0.31 11.11 1.45
N ASN A 36 0.11 9.97 0.80
CA ASN A 36 -0.75 8.90 1.26
C ASN A 36 0.00 8.07 2.31
N THR A 37 0.07 8.56 3.53
CA THR A 37 0.89 7.99 4.61
C THR A 37 0.24 6.81 5.32
N GLY A 38 -1.03 6.53 5.03
CA GLY A 38 -1.83 5.54 5.72
C GLY A 38 -2.54 6.08 6.95
N ALA A 39 -2.67 7.40 7.08
CA ALA A 39 -3.37 8.06 8.19
C ALA A 39 -4.77 7.49 8.42
N GLY A 40 -5.55 7.30 7.34
CA GLY A 40 -6.89 6.72 7.44
C GLY A 40 -6.88 5.31 8.01
N TYR A 41 -5.94 4.46 7.62
CA TYR A 41 -5.78 3.13 8.23
C TYR A 41 -5.40 3.23 9.71
N ALA A 42 -4.40 4.07 10.03
CA ALA A 42 -3.92 4.21 11.40
C ALA A 42 -5.01 4.74 12.34
N MET A 43 -5.82 5.71 11.90
CA MET A 43 -6.96 6.22 12.66
C MET A 43 -7.98 5.11 12.95
N GLY A 44 -8.36 4.33 11.93
CA GLY A 44 -9.29 3.23 12.09
C GLY A 44 -8.77 2.10 12.99
N ILE A 45 -7.50 1.73 12.84
CA ILE A 45 -6.85 0.75 13.72
C ILE A 45 -6.89 1.22 15.16
N LYS A 46 -6.54 2.49 15.43
CA LYS A 46 -6.58 3.09 16.77
C LYS A 46 -8.01 3.20 17.33
N ALA A 47 -9.00 3.44 16.46
CA ALA A 47 -10.42 3.45 16.83
C ALA A 47 -11.00 2.05 17.03
N GLY A 48 -10.22 0.98 16.83
CA GLY A 48 -10.65 -0.40 17.01
C GLY A 48 -11.47 -0.97 15.85
N ALA A 49 -11.39 -0.37 14.67
CA ALA A 49 -11.98 -0.95 13.46
C ALA A 49 -11.19 -2.19 13.02
N GLU A 50 -11.89 -3.19 12.47
CA GLU A 50 -11.22 -4.31 11.82
C GLU A 50 -10.65 -3.90 10.48
N MET A 51 -9.43 -4.37 10.21
CA MET A 51 -8.76 -4.29 8.91
C MET A 51 -8.69 -5.67 8.29
N THR A 52 -8.73 -5.74 6.97
CA THR A 52 -8.72 -7.01 6.22
C THR A 52 -7.57 -7.08 5.23
N THR A 53 -7.03 -8.28 5.05
CA THR A 53 -6.12 -8.69 3.95
C THR A 53 -4.89 -7.79 3.74
N PHE A 54 -4.28 -7.24 4.79
CA PHE A 54 -3.05 -6.44 4.70
C PHE A 54 -1.82 -7.24 4.25
N GLU A 55 -1.90 -8.56 4.19
CA GLU A 55 -0.92 -9.41 3.54
C GLU A 55 -0.93 -9.27 2.00
N MET A 56 -2.03 -8.80 1.40
CA MET A 56 -2.12 -8.47 -0.02
C MET A 56 -1.54 -7.08 -0.29
N ARG A 57 -0.24 -7.01 -0.36
CA ARG A 57 0.47 -5.77 -0.71
C ARG A 57 0.48 -5.58 -2.21
N PHE A 58 0.22 -4.38 -2.69
CA PHE A 58 0.32 -4.07 -4.12
C PHE A 58 1.77 -3.80 -4.51
N ILE A 59 2.21 -4.43 -5.57
CA ILE A 59 3.53 -4.25 -6.18
C ILE A 59 3.27 -3.94 -7.66
N ALA A 60 3.62 -2.74 -8.09
CA ALA A 60 3.46 -2.33 -9.48
C ALA A 60 4.71 -2.67 -10.30
N LEU A 61 4.54 -2.82 -11.59
CA LEU A 61 5.64 -2.88 -12.55
C LEU A 61 5.88 -1.47 -13.09
N ARG A 62 7.12 -1.01 -13.11
CA ARG A 62 7.52 0.32 -13.57
C ARG A 62 8.72 0.29 -14.50
N CYS A 63 8.89 1.36 -15.24
CA CYS A 63 10.15 1.63 -15.94
C CYS A 63 11.24 1.90 -14.90
N LYS A 64 12.34 1.17 -14.96
CA LYS A 64 13.40 1.21 -13.97
C LYS A 64 13.92 2.63 -13.74
N ASP A 65 14.28 2.93 -12.51
CA ASP A 65 14.78 4.24 -12.04
C ASP A 65 13.82 5.41 -12.28
N THR A 66 12.54 5.13 -12.48
CA THR A 66 11.50 6.15 -12.64
C THR A 66 10.28 5.80 -11.79
N ILE A 67 9.29 6.68 -11.75
CA ILE A 67 7.94 6.38 -11.24
C ILE A 67 6.96 6.06 -12.38
N ALA A 68 7.46 5.91 -13.61
CA ALA A 68 6.62 5.72 -14.79
C ALA A 68 6.00 4.32 -14.82
N PRO A 69 4.67 4.19 -14.96
CA PRO A 69 4.00 2.90 -15.07
C PRO A 69 4.38 2.23 -16.40
N THR A 70 4.40 0.89 -16.41
CA THR A 70 4.59 0.12 -17.64
C THR A 70 3.28 -0.26 -18.30
N GLY A 71 2.22 -0.44 -17.53
CA GLY A 71 0.93 -0.99 -17.86
C GLY A 71 0.37 -0.67 -19.25
N THR A 72 -0.76 0.05 -19.29
CA THR A 72 -1.48 0.34 -20.53
C THR A 72 -0.70 1.24 -21.51
N LEU A 73 0.26 2.03 -21.05
CA LEU A 73 0.99 2.97 -21.92
C LEU A 73 1.83 2.24 -22.99
N ALA A 74 2.83 1.47 -22.56
CA ALA A 74 3.69 0.77 -23.49
C ALA A 74 2.97 -0.40 -24.20
N GLN A 75 2.02 -1.04 -23.53
CA GLN A 75 1.19 -2.07 -24.15
C GLN A 75 0.24 -1.51 -25.20
N GLY A 76 -0.18 -0.27 -25.08
CA GLY A 76 -0.95 0.43 -26.10
C GLY A 76 -0.26 0.48 -27.48
N VAL A 77 1.08 0.46 -27.50
CA VAL A 77 1.88 0.34 -28.72
C VAL A 77 2.31 -1.11 -29.02
N GLY A 78 1.76 -2.10 -28.32
CA GLY A 78 2.05 -3.52 -28.54
C GLY A 78 3.35 -4.03 -27.91
N ALA A 79 4.00 -3.25 -27.02
CA ALA A 79 5.21 -3.67 -26.34
C ALA A 79 4.99 -4.93 -25.51
N LYS A 80 5.90 -5.91 -25.64
CA LYS A 80 5.92 -7.17 -24.89
C LYS A 80 7.00 -7.16 -23.83
N GLN A 81 6.77 -7.86 -22.72
CA GLN A 81 7.81 -8.09 -21.73
C GLN A 81 8.78 -9.15 -22.23
N VAL A 82 10.06 -8.81 -22.28
CA VAL A 82 11.14 -9.69 -22.70
C VAL A 82 12.24 -9.72 -21.67
N ASN A 83 12.93 -10.87 -21.56
CA ASN A 83 14.13 -11.02 -20.74
C ASN A 83 15.40 -10.57 -21.51
N SER A 84 16.57 -10.68 -20.89
CA SER A 84 17.85 -10.30 -21.50
C SER A 84 18.25 -11.13 -22.72
N LEU A 85 17.63 -12.30 -22.91
CA LEU A 85 17.83 -13.18 -24.08
C LEU A 85 16.88 -12.80 -25.23
N GLY A 86 16.02 -11.79 -25.04
CA GLY A 86 15.01 -11.39 -26.03
C GLY A 86 13.77 -12.26 -26.08
N GLU A 87 13.63 -13.21 -25.15
CA GLU A 87 12.47 -14.12 -25.08
C GLU A 87 11.28 -13.42 -24.44
N VAL A 88 10.09 -13.56 -25.04
CA VAL A 88 8.83 -13.08 -24.46
C VAL A 88 8.40 -14.06 -23.38
N TYR A 89 8.27 -13.58 -22.13
CA TYR A 89 7.95 -14.41 -20.98
C TYR A 89 6.53 -14.18 -20.39
N GLU A 90 5.76 -13.20 -20.90
CA GLU A 90 4.44 -12.85 -20.38
C GLU A 90 3.51 -14.07 -20.27
N THR A 91 3.47 -14.91 -21.32
CA THR A 91 2.59 -16.08 -21.35
C THR A 91 2.99 -17.19 -20.39
N LYS A 92 4.25 -17.19 -19.91
CA LYS A 92 4.74 -18.18 -18.94
C LYS A 92 4.17 -17.96 -17.55
N TYR A 93 3.95 -16.70 -17.17
CA TYR A 93 3.55 -16.32 -15.81
C TYR A 93 2.13 -15.77 -15.71
N GLY A 94 1.54 -15.33 -16.81
CA GLY A 94 0.22 -14.73 -16.91
C GLY A 94 0.25 -13.24 -17.25
N LEU A 95 -0.95 -12.68 -17.49
CA LEU A 95 -1.11 -11.33 -18.05
C LEU A 95 -1.70 -10.30 -17.08
N THR A 96 -2.10 -10.71 -15.88
CA THR A 96 -2.57 -9.78 -14.86
C THR A 96 -1.41 -8.93 -14.34
N THR A 97 -1.72 -7.78 -13.75
CA THR A 97 -0.69 -6.87 -13.22
C THR A 97 0.28 -7.57 -12.26
N SER A 98 -0.24 -8.38 -11.34
CA SER A 98 0.58 -9.12 -10.38
C SER A 98 1.42 -10.22 -11.02
N GLU A 99 0.87 -10.95 -11.99
CA GLU A 99 1.60 -12.00 -12.71
C GLU A 99 2.75 -11.43 -13.55
N ARG A 100 2.58 -10.25 -14.13
CA ARG A 100 3.63 -9.53 -14.88
C ARG A 100 4.79 -9.13 -13.99
N VAL A 101 4.52 -8.61 -12.79
CA VAL A 101 5.55 -8.31 -11.80
C VAL A 101 6.24 -9.61 -11.35
N TYR A 102 5.45 -10.64 -11.04
CA TYR A 102 5.95 -11.94 -10.64
C TYR A 102 6.88 -12.55 -11.69
N GLY A 103 6.49 -12.47 -12.97
CA GLY A 103 7.32 -12.93 -14.09
C GLY A 103 8.64 -12.17 -14.17
N THR A 104 8.63 -10.84 -14.10
CA THR A 104 9.84 -10.02 -14.12
C THR A 104 10.79 -10.38 -12.97
N VAL A 105 10.27 -10.55 -11.75
CA VAL A 105 11.06 -10.92 -10.57
C VAL A 105 11.69 -12.30 -10.75
N ASN A 106 10.92 -13.28 -11.24
CA ASN A 106 11.43 -14.65 -11.41
C ASN A 106 12.44 -14.75 -12.57
N GLU A 107 12.25 -14.04 -13.68
CA GLU A 107 13.27 -14.00 -14.74
C GLU A 107 14.60 -13.43 -14.20
N ASN A 108 14.56 -12.40 -13.34
CA ASN A 108 15.77 -11.89 -12.68
C ASN A 108 16.39 -12.91 -11.71
N ILE A 109 15.58 -13.59 -10.88
CA ILE A 109 16.08 -14.63 -9.94
C ILE A 109 16.74 -15.78 -10.68
N GLU A 110 16.18 -16.19 -11.82
CA GLU A 110 16.69 -17.29 -12.64
C GLU A 110 17.88 -16.88 -13.54
N GLY A 111 18.38 -15.65 -13.39
CA GLY A 111 19.55 -15.15 -14.11
C GLY A 111 19.29 -14.77 -15.58
N ARG A 112 18.01 -14.62 -15.99
CA ARG A 112 17.63 -14.19 -17.32
C ARG A 112 17.27 -12.69 -17.39
N GLY A 113 17.40 -11.97 -16.27
CA GLY A 113 17.31 -10.51 -16.26
C GLY A 113 18.56 -9.81 -16.81
N PRO A 114 18.51 -8.49 -17.00
CA PRO A 114 17.37 -7.61 -16.76
C PRO A 114 16.23 -7.82 -17.76
N CYS A 115 15.01 -7.38 -17.36
CA CYS A 115 13.83 -7.50 -18.21
C CYS A 115 13.45 -6.16 -18.82
N TYR A 116 12.79 -6.20 -19.98
CA TYR A 116 12.45 -5.01 -20.75
C TYR A 116 11.03 -5.04 -21.29
N LEU A 117 10.47 -3.86 -21.57
CA LEU A 117 9.43 -3.71 -22.57
C LEU A 117 10.10 -3.59 -23.93
N ARG A 118 9.72 -4.46 -24.87
CA ARG A 118 10.24 -4.40 -26.24
C ARG A 118 9.55 -3.26 -26.99
N THR A 119 10.16 -2.09 -26.98
CA THR A 119 9.73 -0.91 -27.74
C THR A 119 10.58 -0.70 -28.98
N GLU A 120 11.75 -1.33 -29.04
CA GLU A 120 12.61 -1.28 -30.22
C GLU A 120 11.89 -1.79 -31.48
N GLY A 121 11.93 -0.99 -32.54
CA GLY A 121 11.28 -1.30 -33.82
C GLY A 121 9.80 -0.92 -33.94
N ILE A 122 9.21 -0.24 -32.96
CA ILE A 122 7.87 0.35 -33.11
C ILE A 122 7.89 1.43 -34.19
N SER A 123 6.73 1.72 -34.79
CA SER A 123 6.61 2.75 -35.82
C SER A 123 6.90 4.16 -35.27
N HIS A 124 7.22 5.11 -36.16
CA HIS A 124 7.41 6.52 -35.78
C HIS A 124 6.15 7.11 -35.12
N GLU A 125 4.95 6.75 -35.58
CA GLU A 125 3.70 7.19 -34.99
C GLU A 125 3.54 6.65 -33.56
N GLN A 126 3.78 5.36 -33.35
CA GLN A 126 3.77 4.74 -32.02
C GLN A 126 4.83 5.33 -31.08
N ASP A 127 6.01 5.68 -31.60
CA ASP A 127 7.09 6.32 -30.87
C ASP A 127 6.65 7.69 -30.32
N GLU A 128 6.06 8.52 -31.17
CA GLU A 128 5.54 9.83 -30.79
C GLU A 128 4.36 9.74 -29.83
N ASP A 129 3.45 8.81 -30.02
CA ASP A 129 2.32 8.57 -29.13
C ASP A 129 2.79 8.10 -27.75
N LEU A 130 3.77 7.22 -27.70
CA LEU A 130 4.35 6.75 -26.45
C LEU A 130 5.04 7.87 -25.66
N LYS A 131 5.82 8.72 -26.34
CA LYS A 131 6.44 9.91 -25.74
C LYS A 131 5.41 10.87 -25.17
N LYS A 132 4.35 11.18 -25.91
CA LYS A 132 3.24 12.06 -25.45
C LYS A 132 2.54 11.48 -24.26
N ALA A 133 2.24 10.17 -24.26
CA ALA A 133 1.58 9.49 -23.16
C ALA A 133 2.42 9.55 -21.87
N TYR A 134 3.71 9.25 -21.95
CA TYR A 134 4.59 9.34 -20.78
C TYR A 134 4.86 10.77 -20.33
N LEU A 135 4.95 11.73 -21.26
CA LEU A 135 5.08 13.14 -20.89
C LEU A 135 3.92 13.63 -20.02
N ASN A 136 2.71 13.15 -20.31
CA ASN A 136 1.51 13.52 -19.55
C ASN A 136 1.39 12.75 -18.22
N MET A 137 1.72 11.47 -18.21
CA MET A 137 1.45 10.60 -17.03
C MET A 137 2.66 10.40 -16.12
N ALA A 138 3.86 10.37 -16.67
CA ALA A 138 5.08 10.09 -15.93
C ALA A 138 6.31 10.66 -16.65
N PRO A 139 6.51 11.98 -16.63
CA PRO A 139 7.53 12.69 -17.43
C PRO A 139 8.96 12.22 -17.13
N SER A 140 9.23 11.58 -15.99
CA SER A 140 10.55 11.02 -15.65
C SER A 140 11.07 10.03 -16.69
N GLN A 141 10.20 9.24 -17.31
CA GLN A 141 10.61 8.34 -18.40
C GLN A 141 10.94 9.11 -19.70
N THR A 142 10.17 10.14 -20.00
CA THR A 142 10.45 11.02 -21.15
C THR A 142 11.78 11.74 -20.99
N LEU A 143 12.10 12.21 -19.79
CA LEU A 143 13.41 12.82 -19.48
C LEU A 143 14.55 11.83 -19.70
N LYS A 144 14.40 10.55 -19.32
CA LYS A 144 15.43 9.52 -19.60
C LYS A 144 15.71 9.37 -21.09
N TRP A 145 14.69 9.38 -21.94
CA TRP A 145 14.89 9.34 -23.39
C TRP A 145 15.61 10.58 -23.90
N ILE A 146 15.22 11.76 -23.43
CA ILE A 146 15.90 13.02 -23.79
C ILE A 146 17.38 12.98 -23.37
N GLU A 147 17.67 12.58 -22.13
CA GLU A 147 19.02 12.48 -21.58
C GLU A 147 19.89 11.46 -22.31
N SER A 148 19.32 10.33 -22.72
CA SER A 148 20.03 9.29 -23.48
C SER A 148 20.21 9.64 -24.97
N GLY A 149 19.46 10.62 -25.47
CA GLY A 149 19.44 10.97 -26.92
C GLY A 149 18.83 9.87 -27.78
N LYS A 150 18.06 8.94 -27.21
CA LYS A 150 17.42 7.83 -27.90
C LYS A 150 15.91 7.91 -27.81
N ASN A 151 15.24 7.45 -28.85
CA ASN A 151 13.80 7.32 -28.89
C ASN A 151 13.35 5.96 -28.35
N PRO A 152 12.09 5.80 -27.94
CA PRO A 152 11.53 4.50 -27.55
C PRO A 152 11.73 3.42 -28.61
N SER A 153 11.62 3.76 -29.90
CA SER A 153 11.81 2.85 -31.04
C SER A 153 13.25 2.38 -31.23
N GLU A 154 14.23 3.03 -30.59
CA GLU A 154 15.67 2.75 -30.75
C GLU A 154 16.23 1.96 -29.54
N GLN A 155 15.50 1.86 -28.45
CA GLN A 155 15.95 1.20 -27.23
C GLN A 155 14.78 0.66 -26.42
N ASN A 156 14.90 -0.62 -26.02
CA ASN A 156 13.95 -1.22 -25.09
C ASN A 156 14.00 -0.55 -23.72
N VAL A 157 12.84 -0.52 -23.04
CA VAL A 157 12.71 0.13 -21.73
C VAL A 157 12.88 -0.92 -20.62
N GLU A 158 13.93 -0.82 -19.83
CA GLU A 158 14.15 -1.71 -18.69
C GLU A 158 13.03 -1.53 -17.64
N ILE A 159 12.56 -2.65 -17.08
CA ILE A 159 11.44 -2.70 -16.13
C ILE A 159 11.82 -3.42 -14.85
N GLU A 160 11.18 -3.03 -13.76
CA GLU A 160 11.33 -3.63 -12.45
C GLU A 160 10.06 -3.50 -11.59
N GLY A 161 9.96 -4.27 -10.51
CA GLY A 161 8.89 -4.10 -9.52
C GLY A 161 9.13 -2.89 -8.62
N THR A 162 8.04 -2.27 -8.18
CA THR A 162 8.08 -1.18 -7.18
C THR A 162 8.21 -1.74 -5.77
N GLU A 163 8.48 -0.83 -4.82
CA GLU A 163 8.24 -1.10 -3.40
C GLU A 163 6.77 -1.46 -3.15
N PRO A 164 6.46 -2.33 -2.17
CA PRO A 164 5.08 -2.69 -1.85
C PRO A 164 4.27 -1.55 -1.22
N TYR A 165 2.97 -1.51 -1.52
CA TYR A 165 1.97 -0.57 -0.97
C TYR A 165 0.79 -1.32 -0.36
N ILE A 166 0.06 -0.65 0.53
CA ILE A 166 -1.25 -1.09 0.98
C ILE A 166 -2.29 -0.19 0.31
N VAL A 167 -3.08 -0.76 -0.59
CA VAL A 167 -4.05 0.00 -1.38
C VAL A 167 -5.22 -0.89 -1.82
N GLY A 168 -6.37 -0.71 -1.19
CA GLY A 168 -7.56 -1.53 -1.46
C GLY A 168 -8.11 -1.42 -2.88
N GLY A 169 -7.80 -0.32 -3.58
CA GLY A 169 -8.20 -0.15 -4.98
C GLY A 169 -7.51 -1.07 -5.97
N HIS A 170 -6.37 -1.64 -5.62
CA HIS A 170 -5.63 -2.60 -6.45
C HIS A 170 -5.62 -4.01 -5.84
N THR A 171 -5.78 -4.09 -4.52
CA THR A 171 -5.87 -5.33 -3.75
C THR A 171 -7.22 -5.42 -3.05
N ALA A 172 -7.36 -6.26 -2.05
CA ALA A 172 -8.54 -6.31 -1.19
C ALA A 172 -8.26 -5.76 0.21
N SER A 173 -7.09 -5.16 0.42
CA SER A 173 -6.62 -4.68 1.73
C SER A 173 -7.28 -3.37 2.14
N GLY A 174 -7.70 -3.25 3.39
CA GLY A 174 -8.30 -2.02 3.91
C GLY A 174 -9.19 -2.27 5.12
N TYR A 175 -10.12 -1.35 5.35
CA TYR A 175 -11.16 -1.55 6.36
C TYR A 175 -12.04 -2.75 6.02
N TRP A 176 -12.35 -3.58 7.01
CA TRP A 176 -13.39 -4.59 6.88
C TRP A 176 -14.76 -3.91 6.89
N ILE A 177 -15.40 -3.84 5.73
CA ILE A 177 -16.66 -3.15 5.52
C ILE A 177 -17.80 -4.12 5.18
N ASP A 178 -19.03 -3.70 5.46
CA ASP A 178 -20.22 -4.38 4.98
C ASP A 178 -20.65 -3.90 3.58
N THR A 179 -21.71 -4.46 3.03
CA THR A 179 -22.24 -4.09 1.71
C THR A 179 -22.70 -2.63 1.62
N GLU A 180 -23.04 -2.00 2.74
CA GLU A 180 -23.42 -0.60 2.85
C GLU A 180 -22.26 0.32 3.25
N ARG A 181 -21.03 -0.19 3.24
CA ARG A 181 -19.76 0.53 3.56
C ARG A 181 -19.60 0.95 5.02
N ARG A 182 -20.35 0.35 5.95
CA ARG A 182 -20.09 0.48 7.39
C ARG A 182 -18.83 -0.27 7.75
N THR A 183 -18.05 0.28 8.66
CA THR A 183 -16.96 -0.45 9.33
C THR A 183 -17.51 -1.19 10.55
N THR A 184 -16.66 -1.92 11.26
CA THR A 184 -17.02 -2.54 12.53
C THR A 184 -17.13 -1.57 13.71
N VAL A 185 -16.92 -0.28 13.47
CA VAL A 185 -17.09 0.81 14.45
C VAL A 185 -18.33 1.61 14.05
N LYS A 186 -19.28 1.71 14.97
CA LYS A 186 -20.53 2.44 14.75
C LYS A 186 -20.25 3.92 14.37
N GLY A 187 -20.91 4.40 13.32
CA GLY A 187 -20.75 5.77 12.82
C GLY A 187 -19.51 5.99 11.97
N LEU A 188 -18.68 4.95 11.77
CA LEU A 188 -17.50 5.01 10.92
C LEU A 188 -17.72 4.20 9.64
N TYR A 189 -17.47 4.83 8.49
CA TYR A 189 -17.65 4.29 7.14
C TYR A 189 -16.34 4.40 6.36
N ALA A 190 -16.13 3.55 5.36
CA ALA A 190 -14.96 3.64 4.50
C ALA A 190 -15.32 3.38 3.04
N ALA A 191 -14.70 4.15 2.13
CA ALA A 191 -14.94 4.07 0.69
C ALA A 191 -13.65 4.30 -0.11
N GLY A 192 -13.57 3.72 -1.30
CA GLY A 192 -12.42 3.84 -2.20
C GLY A 192 -11.23 2.98 -1.74
N ASP A 193 -10.02 3.43 -2.04
CA ASP A 193 -8.79 2.66 -1.82
C ASP A 193 -8.48 2.34 -0.35
N VAL A 194 -9.09 3.02 0.59
CA VAL A 194 -8.95 2.75 2.02
C VAL A 194 -9.86 1.61 2.51
N ALA A 195 -10.95 1.33 1.79
CA ALA A 195 -11.86 0.24 2.07
C ALA A 195 -11.33 -1.08 1.49
N GLY A 196 -11.44 -2.18 2.24
CA GLY A 196 -11.04 -3.50 1.81
C GLY A 196 -12.15 -4.29 1.09
N GLY A 197 -11.92 -5.56 0.86
CA GLY A 197 -12.88 -6.54 0.37
C GLY A 197 -13.04 -6.66 -1.14
N ALA A 198 -12.87 -5.59 -1.92
CA ALA A 198 -13.00 -5.61 -3.38
C ALA A 198 -11.76 -5.03 -4.07
N PRO A 199 -11.03 -5.80 -4.89
CA PRO A 199 -9.91 -5.31 -5.67
C PRO A 199 -10.37 -4.56 -6.94
N GLN A 200 -9.42 -3.86 -7.59
CA GLN A 200 -9.60 -3.21 -8.89
C GLN A 200 -10.73 -2.16 -8.94
N LYS A 201 -10.91 -1.41 -7.87
CA LYS A 201 -11.94 -0.36 -7.78
C LYS A 201 -11.68 0.79 -8.74
N TYR A 202 -10.45 1.27 -8.79
CA TYR A 202 -10.07 2.45 -9.56
C TYR A 202 -11.01 3.66 -9.27
N VAL A 203 -11.07 4.62 -10.17
CA VAL A 203 -11.92 5.82 -10.00
C VAL A 203 -13.40 5.46 -9.97
N THR A 204 -13.85 4.61 -10.89
CA THR A 204 -15.27 4.24 -11.01
C THR A 204 -15.78 3.52 -9.75
N GLY A 205 -15.02 2.54 -9.26
CA GLY A 205 -15.38 1.81 -8.04
C GLY A 205 -15.32 2.71 -6.79
N ALA A 206 -14.34 3.61 -6.71
CA ALA A 206 -14.23 4.55 -5.60
C ALA A 206 -15.43 5.53 -5.53
N LEU A 207 -15.88 6.04 -6.69
CA LEU A 207 -17.07 6.91 -6.78
C LEU A 207 -18.34 6.15 -6.39
N ALA A 208 -18.51 4.92 -6.88
CA ALA A 208 -19.66 4.08 -6.53
C ALA A 208 -19.70 3.77 -5.02
N GLU A 209 -18.55 3.44 -4.41
CA GLU A 209 -18.47 3.23 -2.96
C GLU A 209 -18.76 4.51 -2.17
N GLY A 210 -18.30 5.66 -2.65
CA GLY A 210 -18.60 6.97 -2.05
C GLY A 210 -20.08 7.28 -2.05
N GLU A 211 -20.79 7.00 -3.15
CA GLU A 211 -22.23 7.14 -3.26
C GLU A 211 -22.97 6.23 -2.27
N ILE A 212 -22.62 4.94 -2.23
CA ILE A 212 -23.20 3.97 -1.29
C ILE A 212 -22.99 4.44 0.16
N ALA A 213 -21.76 4.80 0.53
CA ALA A 213 -21.44 5.28 1.87
C ALA A 213 -22.24 6.54 2.24
N GLY A 214 -22.36 7.51 1.32
CA GLY A 214 -23.13 8.73 1.53
C GLY A 214 -24.61 8.46 1.77
N LEU A 215 -25.24 7.62 0.94
CA LEU A 215 -26.65 7.22 1.09
C LEU A 215 -26.88 6.46 2.41
N THR A 216 -25.94 5.59 2.79
CA THR A 216 -26.02 4.84 4.05
C THR A 216 -25.92 5.78 5.26
N VAL A 217 -24.97 6.71 5.24
CA VAL A 217 -24.85 7.73 6.29
C VAL A 217 -26.15 8.54 6.45
N LEU A 218 -26.75 9.00 5.36
CA LEU A 218 -28.03 9.74 5.41
C LEU A 218 -29.18 8.95 6.03
N LYS A 219 -29.17 7.63 5.87
CA LYS A 219 -30.12 6.71 6.51
C LYS A 219 -29.84 6.56 7.99
N ASP A 220 -28.57 6.32 8.35
CA ASP A 220 -28.16 5.92 9.70
C ASP A 220 -28.12 7.08 10.71
N ILE A 221 -27.68 8.28 10.29
CA ILE A 221 -27.52 9.45 11.18
C ILE A 221 -28.83 9.92 11.83
N LYS A 222 -29.97 9.53 11.28
CA LYS A 222 -31.29 9.83 11.87
C LYS A 222 -31.45 9.18 13.24
N ASN A 223 -30.78 8.05 13.46
CA ASN A 223 -30.82 7.25 14.67
C ASN A 223 -29.63 7.49 15.61
N PHE A 224 -28.66 8.32 15.20
CA PHE A 224 -27.46 8.60 15.98
C PHE A 224 -27.69 9.80 16.90
N LYS A 225 -27.40 9.60 18.18
CA LYS A 225 -27.26 10.70 19.13
C LYS A 225 -25.82 11.19 19.06
N ALA A 226 -25.62 12.49 19.03
CA ALA A 226 -24.30 13.06 19.24
C ALA A 226 -23.87 12.80 20.68
N GLU A 227 -22.63 12.34 20.86
CA GLU A 227 -22.00 12.34 22.17
C GLU A 227 -21.31 13.69 22.33
N GLU A 228 -21.58 14.37 23.44
CA GLU A 228 -20.91 15.63 23.76
C GLU A 228 -19.47 15.35 24.20
N LEU A 229 -18.50 15.95 23.52
CA LEU A 229 -17.11 15.95 23.96
C LEU A 229 -16.93 16.94 25.11
N SER A 230 -16.32 16.49 26.20
CA SER A 230 -15.96 17.42 27.29
C SER A 230 -14.82 18.34 26.83
N GLU A 231 -14.80 19.59 27.33
CA GLU A 231 -13.69 20.51 27.10
C GLU A 231 -12.35 19.91 27.55
N ASN A 232 -12.36 19.13 28.63
CA ASN A 232 -11.18 18.46 29.15
C ASN A 232 -10.65 17.38 28.17
N ASP A 233 -11.52 16.62 27.52
CA ASP A 233 -11.09 15.62 26.51
C ASP A 233 -10.47 16.32 25.30
N VAL A 234 -11.06 17.40 24.85
CA VAL A 234 -10.53 18.22 23.75
C VAL A 234 -9.14 18.76 24.09
N GLU A 235 -8.95 19.32 25.29
CA GLU A 235 -7.66 19.86 25.72
C GLU A 235 -6.61 18.77 25.93
N ASN A 236 -6.99 17.60 26.46
CA ASN A 236 -6.09 16.46 26.59
C ASN A 236 -5.60 15.97 25.22
N HIS A 237 -6.50 15.82 24.24
CA HIS A 237 -6.12 15.43 22.88
C HIS A 237 -5.23 16.49 22.20
N LYS A 238 -5.53 17.76 22.39
CA LYS A 238 -4.70 18.85 21.89
C LYS A 238 -3.28 18.77 22.48
N ASN A 239 -3.17 18.59 23.78
CA ASN A 239 -1.88 18.49 24.48
C ASN A 239 -1.10 17.24 24.01
N GLU A 240 -1.78 16.11 23.78
CA GLU A 240 -1.16 14.93 23.23
C GLU A 240 -0.61 15.17 21.81
N VAL A 241 -1.38 15.86 20.97
CA VAL A 241 -0.93 16.19 19.60
C VAL A 241 0.26 17.14 19.61
N LEU A 242 0.27 18.14 20.49
CA LEU A 242 1.29 19.19 20.54
C LEU A 242 2.52 18.81 21.38
N LYS A 243 2.52 17.64 22.06
CA LYS A 243 3.62 17.25 22.97
C LYS A 243 5.00 17.27 22.31
N PHE A 244 5.08 16.97 21.02
CA PHE A 244 6.35 16.94 20.29
C PHE A 244 6.94 18.31 19.99
N LEU A 245 6.16 19.40 20.12
CA LEU A 245 6.65 20.78 19.98
C LEU A 245 7.35 21.30 21.25
N ASN A 246 7.19 20.62 22.38
CA ASN A 246 7.66 21.09 23.69
C ASN A 246 8.96 20.41 24.15
N GLY A 247 9.59 19.60 23.29
CA GLY A 247 10.84 18.91 23.61
C GLY A 247 12.06 19.81 23.40
N GLU A 248 13.14 19.56 24.14
CA GLU A 248 14.38 20.32 23.98
C GLU A 248 15.28 19.76 22.88
N ASN A 249 15.48 18.45 22.84
CA ASN A 249 16.32 17.76 21.85
C ASN A 249 15.86 16.32 21.62
N SER A 250 15.98 15.87 20.38
CA SER A 250 15.80 14.46 20.01
C SER A 250 17.14 13.81 19.64
N ARG A 251 17.31 12.54 20.03
CA ARG A 251 18.46 11.74 19.62
C ARG A 251 18.45 11.40 18.14
N PHE A 252 17.25 11.30 17.54
CA PHE A 252 17.04 10.91 16.15
C PHE A 252 16.16 11.93 15.46
N THR A 253 16.32 12.06 14.14
CA THR A 253 15.39 12.82 13.31
C THR A 253 14.25 11.92 12.83
N THR A 254 13.17 12.53 12.36
CA THR A 254 12.03 11.83 11.77
C THR A 254 12.44 11.00 10.57
N GLU A 255 13.32 11.54 9.71
CA GLU A 255 13.85 10.86 8.52
C GLU A 255 14.68 9.63 8.87
N GLN A 256 15.50 9.69 9.93
CA GLN A 256 16.30 8.55 10.37
C GLN A 256 15.42 7.37 10.80
N ILE A 257 14.35 7.62 11.55
CA ILE A 257 13.42 6.59 11.98
C ILE A 257 12.59 6.09 10.79
N GLU A 258 12.18 6.97 9.87
CA GLU A 258 11.48 6.57 8.65
C GLU A 258 12.34 5.67 7.76
N GLU A 259 13.60 6.02 7.52
CA GLU A 259 14.52 5.18 6.75
C GLU A 259 14.78 3.83 7.44
N ALA A 260 14.91 3.82 8.77
CA ALA A 260 15.05 2.60 9.54
C ALA A 260 13.80 1.70 9.41
N MET A 261 12.59 2.27 9.52
CA MET A 261 11.33 1.57 9.31
C MET A 261 11.26 0.93 7.92
N GLN A 262 11.52 1.71 6.87
CA GLN A 262 11.48 1.25 5.49
C GLN A 262 12.54 0.15 5.24
N THR A 263 13.74 0.28 5.83
CA THR A 263 14.79 -0.72 5.75
C THR A 263 14.39 -2.02 6.44
N VAL A 264 13.73 -1.94 7.59
CA VAL A 264 13.21 -3.12 8.30
C VAL A 264 12.15 -3.84 7.45
N MET A 265 11.18 -3.10 6.94
CA MET A 265 10.12 -3.67 6.10
C MET A 265 10.69 -4.30 4.83
N ASP A 266 11.62 -3.63 4.16
CA ASP A 266 12.27 -4.12 2.94
C ASP A 266 13.10 -5.39 3.18
N SER A 267 13.82 -5.47 4.30
CA SER A 267 14.74 -6.57 4.58
C SER A 267 14.09 -7.79 5.23
N TYR A 268 12.95 -7.60 5.95
CA TYR A 268 12.39 -8.66 6.80
C TYR A 268 10.89 -8.91 6.59
N ALA A 269 10.19 -8.04 5.86
CA ALA A 269 8.75 -8.20 5.62
C ALA A 269 8.40 -8.28 4.13
N GLY A 270 9.28 -8.87 3.33
CA GLY A 270 9.02 -9.13 1.92
C GLY A 270 9.05 -7.88 1.05
N GLY A 271 10.09 -7.06 1.16
CA GLY A 271 10.35 -5.96 0.25
C GLY A 271 11.18 -6.36 -0.97
N ILE A 272 11.64 -5.39 -1.72
CA ILE A 272 12.44 -5.59 -2.95
C ILE A 272 13.71 -6.39 -2.67
N LYS A 273 14.40 -6.07 -1.57
CA LYS A 273 15.67 -6.72 -1.18
C LYS A 273 15.54 -8.24 -1.01
N THR A 274 14.35 -8.73 -0.70
CA THR A 274 14.07 -10.16 -0.54
C THR A 274 13.27 -10.74 -1.71
N ASN A 275 13.21 -10.05 -2.84
CA ASN A 275 12.37 -10.41 -3.97
C ASN A 275 10.89 -10.63 -3.55
N TYR A 276 10.40 -9.78 -2.63
CA TYR A 276 9.05 -9.81 -2.04
C TYR A 276 8.73 -11.04 -1.18
N ARG A 277 9.71 -11.92 -0.95
CA ARG A 277 9.60 -13.16 -0.17
C ARG A 277 9.90 -12.92 1.29
N PHE A 278 9.33 -13.75 2.15
CA PHE A 278 9.54 -13.69 3.60
C PHE A 278 9.37 -15.06 4.24
N ASN A 279 9.79 -15.19 5.50
CA ASN A 279 9.58 -16.36 6.35
C ASN A 279 9.25 -15.91 7.78
N GLU A 280 8.83 -16.84 8.65
CA GLU A 280 8.44 -16.54 10.03
C GLU A 280 9.58 -15.91 10.84
N LYS A 281 10.82 -16.38 10.65
CA LYS A 281 11.99 -15.83 11.35
C LYS A 281 12.23 -14.36 10.99
N GLN A 282 12.15 -14.02 9.72
CA GLN A 282 12.29 -12.63 9.25
C GLN A 282 11.15 -11.76 9.80
N LEU A 283 9.91 -12.23 9.73
CA LEU A 283 8.75 -11.48 10.22
C LEU A 283 8.80 -11.25 11.74
N LYS A 284 9.36 -12.17 12.51
CA LYS A 284 9.60 -11.96 13.95
C LYS A 284 10.58 -10.80 14.19
N ILE A 285 11.68 -10.76 13.45
CA ILE A 285 12.64 -9.65 13.52
C ILE A 285 11.98 -8.32 13.12
N ALA A 286 11.17 -8.32 12.04
CA ALA A 286 10.46 -7.13 11.62
C ALA A 286 9.53 -6.61 12.72
N ASP A 287 8.71 -7.48 13.34
CA ASP A 287 7.78 -7.13 14.41
C ASP A 287 8.49 -6.48 15.61
N GLU A 288 9.57 -7.12 16.08
CA GLU A 288 10.37 -6.59 17.19
C GLU A 288 10.98 -5.23 16.88
N LYS A 289 11.55 -5.07 15.68
CA LYS A 289 12.20 -3.81 15.27
C LYS A 289 11.18 -2.67 15.04
N ILE A 290 10.03 -2.95 14.42
CA ILE A 290 8.98 -1.93 14.22
C ILE A 290 8.39 -1.47 15.56
N LYS A 291 8.20 -2.38 16.52
CA LYS A 291 7.79 -2.03 17.89
C LYS A 291 8.83 -1.11 18.57
N GLN A 292 10.12 -1.41 18.43
CA GLN A 292 11.20 -0.57 18.94
C GLN A 292 11.20 0.82 18.29
N LEU A 293 11.06 0.91 16.97
CA LEU A 293 11.01 2.19 16.25
C LEU A 293 9.77 3.01 16.64
N TYR A 294 8.63 2.34 16.87
CA TYR A 294 7.43 3.03 17.39
C TYR A 294 7.69 3.63 18.78
N SER A 295 8.34 2.90 19.68
CA SER A 295 8.73 3.41 20.99
C SER A 295 9.74 4.55 20.89
N LEU A 296 10.73 4.46 19.99
CA LEU A 296 11.70 5.54 19.77
C LEU A 296 11.02 6.82 19.23
N SER A 297 9.98 6.70 18.41
CA SER A 297 9.24 7.84 17.88
C SER A 297 8.52 8.67 18.94
N GLU A 298 8.34 8.16 20.16
CA GLU A 298 7.77 8.91 21.30
C GLU A 298 8.70 10.06 21.77
N ASN A 299 10.00 9.95 21.49
CA ASN A 299 11.01 10.91 21.91
C ASN A 299 11.44 11.85 20.77
N LEU A 300 10.70 11.89 19.66
CA LEU A 300 10.93 12.86 18.61
C LEU A 300 10.51 14.25 19.07
N VAL A 301 11.18 15.26 18.52
CA VAL A 301 10.90 16.68 18.79
C VAL A 301 10.71 17.40 17.47
N ALA A 302 9.67 18.19 17.38
CA ALA A 302 9.36 19.03 16.23
C ALA A 302 9.74 20.47 16.50
N SER A 303 10.48 21.09 15.58
CA SER A 303 10.84 22.52 15.63
C SER A 303 9.70 23.44 15.19
N ASP A 304 8.76 22.89 14.40
CA ASP A 304 7.61 23.60 13.86
C ASP A 304 6.44 22.63 13.54
N PHE A 305 5.33 23.17 13.03
CA PHE A 305 4.16 22.37 12.68
C PHE A 305 4.38 21.46 11.46
N GLN A 306 5.30 21.78 10.57
CA GLN A 306 5.63 20.94 9.43
C GLN A 306 6.34 19.66 9.89
N GLU A 307 7.32 19.82 10.79
CA GLU A 307 8.02 18.68 11.38
C GLU A 307 7.11 17.87 12.31
N LEU A 308 6.20 18.51 13.04
CA LEU A 308 5.14 17.84 13.79
C LEU A 308 4.29 16.96 12.89
N MET A 309 3.89 17.45 11.73
CA MET A 309 3.14 16.65 10.74
C MET A 309 3.96 15.43 10.29
N TYR A 310 5.24 15.59 9.98
CA TYR A 310 6.11 14.47 9.59
C TYR A 310 6.26 13.40 10.69
N ILE A 311 6.31 13.80 11.96
CA ILE A 311 6.30 12.85 13.08
C ILE A 311 5.01 12.03 13.10
N TYR A 312 3.84 12.66 12.90
CA TYR A 312 2.58 11.93 12.83
C TYR A 312 2.49 11.02 11.62
N GLU A 313 2.91 11.46 10.45
CA GLU A 313 2.98 10.64 9.23
C GLU A 313 3.84 9.38 9.44
N LEU A 314 5.01 9.52 10.09
CA LEU A 314 5.87 8.40 10.46
C LEU A 314 5.17 7.45 11.43
N ARG A 315 4.56 7.97 12.49
CA ARG A 315 3.88 7.17 13.52
C ARG A 315 2.69 6.40 12.96
N GLU A 316 1.97 6.98 12.01
CA GLU A 316 0.88 6.34 11.27
C GLU A 316 1.39 5.19 10.41
N ARG A 317 2.47 5.40 9.65
CA ARG A 317 3.14 4.33 8.90
C ARG A 317 3.61 3.19 9.80
N LEU A 318 4.18 3.48 10.97
CA LEU A 318 4.60 2.45 11.92
C LEU A 318 3.42 1.60 12.42
N VAL A 319 2.25 2.21 12.67
CA VAL A 319 1.01 1.46 13.03
C VAL A 319 0.57 0.56 11.88
N VAL A 320 0.58 1.05 10.65
CA VAL A 320 0.22 0.26 9.46
C VAL A 320 1.23 -0.89 9.26
N CYS A 321 2.53 -0.64 9.41
CA CYS A 321 3.57 -1.68 9.32
C CYS A 321 3.35 -2.82 10.32
N ARG A 322 2.97 -2.50 11.57
CA ARG A 322 2.62 -3.54 12.58
C ARG A 322 1.47 -4.43 12.10
N SER A 323 0.42 -3.83 11.54
CA SER A 323 -0.72 -4.58 11.00
C SER A 323 -0.33 -5.44 9.80
N VAL A 324 0.45 -4.91 8.86
CA VAL A 324 0.98 -5.67 7.71
C VAL A 324 1.77 -6.89 8.18
N ILE A 325 2.71 -6.71 9.12
CA ILE A 325 3.51 -7.80 9.65
C ILE A 325 2.64 -8.85 10.34
N ALA A 326 1.63 -8.43 11.11
CA ALA A 326 0.72 -9.34 11.78
C ALA A 326 -0.07 -10.21 10.79
N HIS A 327 -0.55 -9.62 9.69
CA HIS A 327 -1.24 -10.35 8.63
C HIS A 327 -0.31 -11.31 7.88
N LEU A 328 0.91 -10.88 7.51
CA LEU A 328 1.91 -11.74 6.89
C LEU A 328 2.29 -12.93 7.79
N LYS A 329 2.42 -12.71 9.10
CA LYS A 329 2.68 -13.78 10.09
C LYS A 329 1.51 -14.76 10.25
N ALA A 330 0.28 -14.26 10.10
CA ALA A 330 -0.91 -15.06 10.32
C ALA A 330 -1.15 -16.09 9.22
N ARG A 331 -1.03 -15.69 7.93
CA ARG A 331 -1.36 -16.55 6.80
C ARG A 331 -0.27 -17.61 6.56
N LYS A 332 -0.62 -18.89 6.73
CA LYS A 332 0.29 -20.04 6.60
C LYS A 332 0.10 -20.74 5.24
N GLU A 333 0.12 -19.95 4.17
CA GLU A 333 0.08 -20.40 2.78
C GLU A 333 0.64 -19.34 1.86
N THR A 334 0.92 -19.67 0.60
CA THR A 334 1.18 -18.73 -0.48
C THR A 334 0.05 -18.78 -1.50
N ARG A 335 -0.77 -17.74 -1.55
CA ARG A 335 -1.92 -17.63 -2.46
C ARG A 335 -1.67 -16.64 -3.60
N TRP A 336 -0.99 -15.57 -3.30
CA TRP A 336 -0.69 -14.48 -4.23
C TRP A 336 0.81 -14.27 -4.30
N HIS A 337 1.48 -14.87 -5.26
CA HIS A 337 2.94 -14.84 -5.36
C HIS A 337 3.54 -13.43 -5.29
N SER A 338 3.01 -12.48 -6.05
CA SER A 338 3.50 -11.08 -6.03
C SER A 338 3.14 -10.32 -4.77
N PHE A 339 2.16 -10.77 -3.98
CA PHE A 339 1.67 -10.04 -2.81
C PHE A 339 2.14 -10.63 -1.49
N ALA A 340 2.23 -11.96 -1.36
CA ALA A 340 2.49 -12.65 -0.09
C ALA A 340 3.15 -14.02 -0.28
N GLU A 341 4.36 -14.06 -0.85
CA GLU A 341 5.10 -15.33 -1.03
C GLU A 341 5.83 -15.70 0.26
N ASN A 342 5.29 -16.71 0.96
CA ASN A 342 5.81 -17.23 2.21
C ASN A 342 6.71 -18.44 1.97
N LEU A 343 7.99 -18.33 2.29
CA LEU A 343 9.00 -19.40 2.06
C LEU A 343 8.82 -20.61 2.97
N ASP A 344 8.18 -20.45 4.15
CA ASP A 344 7.88 -21.57 5.04
C ASP A 344 6.61 -22.33 4.63
N TYR A 345 5.72 -21.66 3.87
CA TYR A 345 4.43 -22.20 3.40
C TYR A 345 4.24 -21.84 1.93
N PRO A 346 5.00 -22.44 1.00
CA PRO A 346 5.01 -22.04 -0.41
C PRO A 346 3.74 -22.44 -1.19
N GLU A 347 2.98 -23.40 -0.66
CA GLU A 347 1.82 -23.96 -1.33
C GLU A 347 0.52 -23.22 -0.92
N LYS A 348 -0.46 -23.27 -1.81
CA LYS A 348 -1.82 -22.80 -1.55
C LYS A 348 -2.61 -23.85 -0.78
N ASP A 349 -3.22 -23.46 0.31
CA ASP A 349 -4.03 -24.31 1.18
C ASP A 349 -5.49 -23.81 1.25
N ASN A 350 -6.34 -24.36 0.36
CA ASN A 350 -7.77 -23.99 0.33
C ASN A 350 -8.58 -24.56 1.50
N GLU A 351 -8.14 -25.63 2.10
CA GLU A 351 -8.88 -26.27 3.20
C GLU A 351 -8.88 -25.38 4.46
N ASN A 352 -7.71 -24.84 4.80
CA ASN A 352 -7.53 -24.07 6.02
C ASN A 352 -7.58 -22.55 5.80
N TRP A 353 -7.18 -22.08 4.63
CA TRP A 353 -6.91 -20.65 4.36
C TRP A 353 -7.80 -19.99 3.31
N ASN A 354 -8.88 -20.65 2.87
CA ASN A 354 -9.91 -19.98 2.06
C ASN A 354 -10.75 -19.03 2.95
N LYS A 355 -10.08 -18.07 3.59
CA LYS A 355 -10.63 -17.13 4.57
C LYS A 355 -10.01 -15.77 4.41
N TYR A 356 -10.71 -14.73 4.88
CA TYR A 356 -10.09 -13.44 5.10
C TYR A 356 -9.25 -13.48 6.37
N VAL A 357 -8.06 -12.88 6.32
CA VAL A 357 -7.28 -12.54 7.50
C VAL A 357 -7.64 -11.12 7.87
N ASN A 358 -8.32 -10.95 8.99
CA ASN A 358 -8.64 -9.66 9.56
C ASN A 358 -7.79 -9.39 10.80
N SER A 359 -7.70 -8.13 11.19
CA SER A 359 -7.04 -7.73 12.43
C SER A 359 -7.81 -6.62 13.15
N LYS A 360 -7.62 -6.55 14.46
CA LYS A 360 -8.14 -5.49 15.32
C LYS A 360 -7.11 -5.14 16.38
N LEU A 361 -6.98 -3.86 16.70
CA LEU A 361 -6.15 -3.41 17.81
C LEU A 361 -6.93 -3.58 19.13
N GLU A 362 -6.42 -4.39 20.05
CA GLU A 362 -6.98 -4.55 21.40
C GLU A 362 -5.85 -4.49 22.44
N ASN A 363 -5.99 -3.60 23.41
CA ASN A 363 -5.01 -3.42 24.49
C ASN A 363 -3.56 -3.18 23.98
N GLY A 364 -3.40 -2.44 22.89
CA GLY A 364 -2.11 -2.12 22.27
C GLY A 364 -1.49 -3.22 21.40
N GLU A 365 -2.13 -4.40 21.30
CA GLU A 365 -1.69 -5.51 20.46
C GLU A 365 -2.64 -5.76 19.28
N ILE A 366 -2.05 -6.13 18.12
CA ILE A 366 -2.82 -6.51 16.95
C ILE A 366 -3.27 -7.96 17.08
N LYS A 367 -4.57 -8.17 17.19
CA LYS A 367 -5.19 -9.50 17.21
C LYS A 367 -5.70 -9.88 15.84
N ILE A 368 -5.42 -11.11 15.43
CA ILE A 368 -5.88 -11.69 14.16
C ILE A 368 -7.23 -12.36 14.36
N ILE A 369 -8.11 -12.14 13.40
CA ILE A 369 -9.44 -12.71 13.30
C ILE A 369 -9.57 -13.35 11.92
N LEU A 370 -9.85 -14.66 11.85
CA LEU A 370 -10.15 -15.32 10.59
C LEU A 370 -11.65 -15.24 10.31
N ARG A 371 -12.01 -14.77 9.12
CA ARG A 371 -13.41 -14.67 8.68
C ARG A 371 -13.65 -15.50 7.45
N ASP A 372 -14.79 -16.14 7.38
CA ASP A 372 -15.21 -16.92 6.22
C ASP A 372 -15.43 -16.01 5.01
N ILE A 373 -15.24 -16.57 3.82
CA ILE A 373 -15.48 -15.85 2.57
C ILE A 373 -16.96 -15.49 2.47
N VAL A 374 -17.22 -14.23 2.16
CA VAL A 374 -18.57 -13.75 1.85
C VAL A 374 -18.87 -14.12 0.39
N GLU A 375 -19.95 -14.86 0.16
CA GLU A 375 -20.35 -15.24 -1.19
C GLU A 375 -20.78 -14.02 -2.01
N GLY A 376 -20.31 -13.96 -3.26
CA GLY A 376 -20.66 -12.89 -4.18
C GLY A 376 -22.17 -12.79 -4.40
N GLY A 377 -22.71 -11.57 -4.39
CA GLY A 377 -24.14 -11.31 -4.57
C GLY A 377 -24.98 -11.44 -3.29
N THR A 378 -24.37 -11.79 -2.16
CA THR A 378 -25.05 -11.78 -0.86
C THR A 378 -24.93 -10.41 -0.17
N THR A 379 -25.95 -10.03 0.60
CA THR A 379 -25.88 -8.90 1.51
C THR A 379 -25.12 -9.32 2.75
N TYR A 380 -24.09 -8.58 3.12
CA TYR A 380 -23.34 -8.74 4.35
C TYR A 380 -23.46 -7.46 5.18
N GLU A 381 -23.91 -7.57 6.40
CA GLU A 381 -24.07 -6.44 7.32
C GLU A 381 -23.34 -6.70 8.64
N HIS A 382 -22.74 -5.66 9.20
CA HIS A 382 -22.20 -5.68 10.54
C HIS A 382 -23.34 -5.58 11.56
N ASN A 383 -23.30 -6.42 12.57
CA ASN A 383 -24.20 -6.34 13.73
C ASN A 383 -23.62 -5.35 14.76
N ASN A 384 -23.68 -4.05 14.47
CA ASN A 384 -23.11 -2.96 15.30
C ASN A 384 -24.13 -2.35 16.25
#